data_7a71c3548f6ba31855b57c1dc1d0bdc0
#
_entry.id   7a71c3548f6ba31855b57c1dc1d0bdc0
#
_cell.length_a   1.000
_cell.length_b   1.000
_cell.length_c   1.000
_cell.angle_alpha   90.00
_cell.angle_beta   90.00
_cell.angle_gamma   90.00
#
_symmetry.space_group_name_H-M   'P 1'
#
loop_
_entity.id
_entity.type
_entity.pdbx_description
1 polymer ?
#
loop_
_entity_poly.entity_id
_entity_poly.type
_entity_poly.pdbx_seq_one_letter_code
_entity_poly.pdbx_strand_id
1 'polypeptide(L)'
;FEAASMPDKCPICGADSSHIKEVKSKGKGINTNSNVYTVVYASVMVIIVAFMLAFVASALKETQDANVANDTKGQILTALGYDKATINVAEVYSEKVQDNLFVDGELKAYEGDFNTTYGSLIKNGELHVFTATTAQDEKAYVIPVVGRGLWGGLWGYIAVNETKDKVLGTYFYHESETAGLGARIGEKWFQDQFIGKPIFGEDGN
;
A
#
# COMPACT_ATOMS: atom_id res chain seq x y z
N PHE A 1 37.79 -7.68 -38.57
CA PHE A 1 38.02 -7.46 -40.01
C PHE A 1 39.31 -6.66 -40.10
N GLU A 2 40.41 -7.33 -40.39
CA GLU A 2 41.63 -6.68 -40.88
C GLU A 2 41.36 -6.23 -42.32
N ALA A 3 41.23 -4.94 -42.52
CA ALA A 3 41.17 -4.39 -43.86
C ALA A 3 42.54 -4.51 -44.48
N ALA A 4 42.73 -5.50 -45.33
CA ALA A 4 43.87 -5.51 -46.26
C ALA A 4 43.77 -4.29 -47.14
N SER A 5 44.80 -3.43 -47.11
CA SER A 5 45.07 -2.27 -47.96
C SER A 5 43.86 -1.58 -48.62
N MET A 6 43.77 -0.26 -48.42
CA MET A 6 42.77 0.58 -49.08
C MET A 6 42.75 0.33 -50.60
N PRO A 7 41.60 0.08 -51.21
CA PRO A 7 41.51 -0.04 -52.66
C PRO A 7 41.87 1.29 -53.31
N ASP A 8 42.59 1.24 -54.47
CA ASP A 8 43.05 2.41 -55.21
C ASP A 8 41.88 3.31 -55.69
N LYS A 9 40.70 2.78 -55.77
CA LYS A 9 39.46 3.51 -56.16
C LYS A 9 38.26 3.07 -55.29
N CYS A 10 37.41 4.04 -54.95
CA CYS A 10 36.16 3.76 -54.26
C CYS A 10 35.25 2.86 -55.13
N PRO A 11 34.82 1.69 -54.65
CA PRO A 11 34.00 0.76 -55.43
C PRO A 11 32.56 1.28 -55.70
N ILE A 12 32.14 2.36 -55.07
CA ILE A 12 30.78 2.92 -55.20
C ILE A 12 30.76 4.14 -56.12
N CYS A 13 31.71 5.06 -55.98
CA CYS A 13 31.72 6.34 -56.74
C CYS A 13 32.90 6.51 -57.68
N GLY A 14 33.86 5.57 -57.71
CA GLY A 14 35.03 5.60 -58.61
C GLY A 14 36.09 6.67 -58.26
N ALA A 15 35.96 7.38 -57.14
CA ALA A 15 36.91 8.40 -56.70
C ALA A 15 38.26 7.77 -56.38
N ASP A 16 39.36 8.47 -56.76
CA ASP A 16 40.74 8.09 -56.51
C ASP A 16 41.06 8.14 -55.02
N SER A 17 41.90 7.23 -54.54
CA SER A 17 42.32 7.13 -53.10
C SER A 17 42.92 8.42 -52.54
N SER A 18 43.41 9.33 -53.39
CA SER A 18 43.91 10.64 -52.99
C SER A 18 42.84 11.55 -52.33
N HIS A 19 41.57 11.31 -52.60
CA HIS A 19 40.45 12.04 -52.07
C HIS A 19 39.82 11.36 -50.81
N ILE A 20 40.28 10.15 -50.48
CA ILE A 20 39.80 9.40 -49.31
C ILE A 20 40.72 9.76 -48.14
N LYS A 21 40.26 10.64 -47.24
CA LYS A 21 40.98 10.93 -45.99
C LYS A 21 40.61 9.85 -44.99
N GLU A 22 41.62 9.12 -44.51
CA GLU A 22 41.47 8.24 -43.35
C GLU A 22 41.05 9.08 -42.15
N VAL A 23 39.85 8.91 -41.69
CA VAL A 23 39.39 9.52 -40.44
C VAL A 23 40.05 8.77 -39.33
N LYS A 24 41.25 9.17 -38.91
CA LYS A 24 41.88 8.70 -37.67
C LYS A 24 40.98 9.13 -36.54
N SER A 25 40.26 8.19 -35.98
CA SER A 25 39.54 8.40 -34.75
C SER A 25 40.57 8.77 -33.67
N LYS A 26 40.69 10.07 -33.39
CA LYS A 26 41.47 10.63 -32.29
C LYS A 26 40.69 10.30 -30.99
N GLY A 27 41.15 9.30 -30.29
CA GLY A 27 40.73 9.00 -28.96
C GLY A 27 40.66 7.48 -28.75
N LYS A 28 41.25 6.96 -27.70
CA LYS A 28 40.93 5.64 -27.14
C LYS A 28 39.48 5.67 -26.70
N GLY A 29 38.55 5.59 -27.63
CA GLY A 29 37.13 5.44 -27.32
C GLY A 29 36.95 4.16 -26.53
N ILE A 30 36.21 4.25 -25.46
CA ILE A 30 35.80 3.08 -24.67
C ILE A 30 35.09 2.12 -25.64
N ASN A 31 35.54 0.88 -25.72
CA ASN A 31 34.89 -0.14 -26.56
C ASN A 31 33.52 -0.52 -25.97
N THR A 32 32.48 0.19 -26.40
CA THR A 32 31.10 0.01 -25.95
C THR A 32 30.49 -1.35 -26.32
N ASN A 33 31.15 -2.08 -27.28
CA ASN A 33 30.70 -3.41 -27.68
C ASN A 33 31.37 -4.54 -26.84
N SER A 34 32.20 -4.18 -25.86
CA SER A 34 32.84 -5.14 -24.99
C SER A 34 31.83 -5.64 -23.92
N ASN A 35 31.80 -6.96 -23.69
CA ASN A 35 31.00 -7.56 -22.62
C ASN A 35 31.34 -6.96 -21.26
N VAL A 36 32.59 -6.64 -21.00
CA VAL A 36 33.04 -5.99 -19.75
C VAL A 36 32.43 -4.60 -19.62
N TYR A 37 32.44 -3.81 -20.71
CA TYR A 37 31.78 -2.49 -20.69
C TYR A 37 30.29 -2.60 -20.38
N THR A 38 29.59 -3.53 -21.03
CA THR A 38 28.15 -3.74 -20.83
C THR A 38 27.83 -4.12 -19.40
N VAL A 39 28.60 -5.05 -18.81
CA VAL A 39 28.39 -5.48 -17.41
C VAL A 39 28.67 -4.33 -16.43
N VAL A 40 29.78 -3.61 -16.61
CA VAL A 40 30.13 -2.49 -15.73
C VAL A 40 29.11 -1.36 -15.84
N TYR A 41 28.73 -1.00 -17.06
CA TYR A 41 27.71 0.04 -17.30
C TYR A 41 26.37 -0.32 -16.67
N ALA A 42 25.88 -1.55 -16.90
CA ALA A 42 24.64 -2.03 -16.33
C ALA A 42 24.68 -2.03 -14.79
N SER A 43 25.79 -2.51 -14.20
CA SER A 43 25.98 -2.52 -12.76
C SER A 43 25.95 -1.12 -12.15
N VAL A 44 26.67 -0.17 -12.75
CA VAL A 44 26.69 1.23 -12.31
C VAL A 44 25.31 1.85 -12.39
N MET A 45 24.58 1.63 -13.50
CA MET A 45 23.23 2.14 -13.68
C MET A 45 22.27 1.57 -12.62
N VAL A 46 22.33 0.26 -12.36
CA VAL A 46 21.49 -0.38 -11.33
C VAL A 46 21.80 0.19 -9.94
N ILE A 47 23.09 0.38 -9.61
CA ILE A 47 23.50 0.97 -8.33
C ILE A 47 22.94 2.40 -8.18
N ILE A 48 23.09 3.24 -9.21
CA ILE A 48 22.59 4.63 -9.18
C ILE A 48 21.07 4.64 -8.98
N VAL A 49 20.33 3.83 -9.75
CA VAL A 49 18.87 3.76 -9.64
C VAL A 49 18.46 3.24 -8.27
N ALA A 50 19.12 2.20 -7.76
CA ALA A 50 18.84 1.66 -6.43
C ALA A 50 19.07 2.70 -5.32
N PHE A 51 20.15 3.48 -5.40
CA PHE A 51 20.42 4.57 -4.46
C PHE A 51 19.35 5.66 -4.53
N MET A 52 18.96 6.09 -5.73
CA MET A 52 17.91 7.10 -5.88
C MET A 52 16.57 6.62 -5.32
N LEU A 53 16.18 5.37 -5.62
CA LEU A 53 14.94 4.80 -5.09
C LEU A 53 14.97 4.67 -3.56
N ALA A 54 16.08 4.17 -3.01
CA ALA A 54 16.25 4.04 -1.56
C ALA A 54 16.21 5.40 -0.85
N PHE A 55 16.85 6.42 -1.44
CA PHE A 55 16.82 7.78 -0.90
C PHE A 55 15.41 8.36 -0.90
N VAL A 56 14.67 8.27 -2.02
CA VAL A 56 13.29 8.76 -2.11
C VAL A 56 12.39 8.00 -1.14
N ALA A 57 12.48 6.68 -1.09
CA ALA A 57 11.71 5.85 -0.17
C ALA A 57 11.97 6.23 1.29
N SER A 58 13.25 6.44 1.66
CA SER A 58 13.61 6.86 3.03
C SER A 58 13.11 8.26 3.36
N ALA A 59 13.22 9.22 2.42
CA ALA A 59 12.77 10.59 2.64
C ALA A 59 11.25 10.73 2.77
N LEU A 60 10.48 9.84 2.10
CA LEU A 60 9.03 9.87 2.13
C LEU A 60 8.41 8.97 3.19
N LYS A 61 9.19 8.12 3.84
CA LYS A 61 8.68 7.09 4.76
C LYS A 61 7.83 7.69 5.89
N GLU A 62 8.32 8.70 6.56
CA GLU A 62 7.60 9.35 7.68
C GLU A 62 6.25 9.91 7.22
N THR A 63 6.21 10.56 6.06
CA THR A 63 4.96 11.08 5.48
C THR A 63 4.01 9.96 5.07
N GLN A 64 4.53 8.86 4.53
CA GLN A 64 3.73 7.69 4.17
C GLN A 64 3.13 7.03 5.41
N ASP A 65 3.94 6.82 6.45
CA ASP A 65 3.48 6.21 7.70
C ASP A 65 2.39 7.06 8.37
N ALA A 66 2.55 8.39 8.39
CA ALA A 66 1.54 9.33 8.89
C ALA A 66 0.23 9.28 8.06
N ASN A 67 0.34 9.21 6.73
CA ASN A 67 -0.82 9.10 5.85
C ASN A 67 -1.57 7.78 6.04
N VAL A 68 -0.84 6.66 6.17
CA VAL A 68 -1.43 5.34 6.44
C VAL A 68 -2.16 5.34 7.78
N ALA A 69 -1.53 5.88 8.83
CA ALA A 69 -2.17 5.99 10.14
C ALA A 69 -3.45 6.85 10.09
N ASN A 70 -3.41 7.97 9.38
CA ASN A 70 -4.57 8.85 9.23
C ASN A 70 -5.69 8.19 8.39
N ASP A 71 -5.34 7.44 7.34
CA ASP A 71 -6.33 6.69 6.55
C ASP A 71 -6.98 5.58 7.38
N THR A 72 -6.22 4.84 8.19
CA THR A 72 -6.75 3.85 9.12
C THR A 72 -7.76 4.45 10.11
N LYS A 73 -7.43 5.61 10.69
CA LYS A 73 -8.36 6.36 11.55
C LYS A 73 -9.63 6.75 10.81
N GLY A 74 -9.50 7.21 9.56
CA GLY A 74 -10.62 7.53 8.69
C GLY A 74 -11.52 6.33 8.37
N GLN A 75 -10.94 5.14 8.21
CA GLN A 75 -11.67 3.89 7.99
C GLN A 75 -12.51 3.51 9.22
N ILE A 76 -11.94 3.60 10.41
CA ILE A 76 -12.64 3.35 11.68
C ILE A 76 -13.80 4.34 11.87
N LEU A 77 -13.55 5.62 11.64
CA LEU A 77 -14.60 6.65 11.72
C LEU A 77 -15.71 6.44 10.67
N THR A 78 -15.36 5.94 9.48
CA THR A 78 -16.37 5.60 8.46
C THR A 78 -17.27 4.45 8.93
N ALA A 79 -16.72 3.42 9.59
CA ALA A 79 -17.51 2.36 10.19
C ALA A 79 -18.44 2.88 11.31
N LEU A 80 -18.07 3.98 11.98
CA LEU A 80 -18.87 4.67 13.00
C LEU A 80 -19.90 5.66 12.43
N GLY A 81 -20.00 5.74 11.09
CA GLY A 81 -20.97 6.60 10.41
C GLY A 81 -20.51 8.04 10.16
N TYR A 82 -19.25 8.38 10.41
CA TYR A 82 -18.69 9.69 10.08
C TYR A 82 -18.32 9.77 8.58
N ASP A 83 -18.56 10.93 7.99
CA ASP A 83 -18.09 11.22 6.63
C ASP A 83 -16.69 11.84 6.68
N LYS A 84 -15.67 11.04 6.35
CA LYS A 84 -14.26 11.46 6.37
C LYS A 84 -13.96 12.67 5.46
N ALA A 85 -14.82 12.99 4.49
CA ALA A 85 -14.62 14.15 3.63
C ALA A 85 -15.00 15.47 4.30
N THR A 86 -15.81 15.44 5.35
CA THR A 86 -16.38 16.63 6.02
C THR A 86 -15.74 16.93 7.38
N ILE A 87 -14.91 16.03 7.91
CA ILE A 87 -14.33 16.13 9.25
C ILE A 87 -12.80 16.20 9.23
N ASN A 88 -12.23 16.72 10.33
CA ASN A 88 -10.82 16.52 10.62
C ASN A 88 -10.64 15.15 11.28
N VAL A 89 -10.17 14.16 10.50
CA VAL A 89 -10.04 12.75 10.92
C VAL A 89 -9.22 12.60 12.20
N ALA A 90 -8.06 13.28 12.29
CA ALA A 90 -7.17 13.15 13.44
C ALA A 90 -7.80 13.68 14.73
N GLU A 91 -8.49 14.80 14.65
CA GLU A 91 -9.18 15.45 15.77
C GLU A 91 -10.36 14.62 16.27
N VAL A 92 -11.28 14.26 15.35
CA VAL A 92 -12.47 13.46 15.69
C VAL A 92 -12.07 12.09 16.23
N TYR A 93 -11.04 11.46 15.66
CA TYR A 93 -10.56 10.18 16.16
C TYR A 93 -10.04 10.28 17.60
N SER A 94 -9.23 11.30 17.91
CA SER A 94 -8.68 11.49 19.26
C SER A 94 -9.74 11.80 20.31
N GLU A 95 -10.85 12.42 19.91
CA GLU A 95 -11.97 12.75 20.81
C GLU A 95 -12.95 11.59 21.00
N LYS A 96 -13.24 10.84 19.94
CA LYS A 96 -14.38 9.90 19.91
C LYS A 96 -13.97 8.43 19.97
N VAL A 97 -12.69 8.09 19.80
CA VAL A 97 -12.21 6.69 19.73
C VAL A 97 -11.12 6.45 20.75
N GLN A 98 -11.22 5.37 21.48
CA GLN A 98 -10.21 4.89 22.40
C GLN A 98 -9.77 3.48 22.01
N ASP A 99 -8.47 3.27 21.87
CA ASP A 99 -7.88 1.98 21.54
C ASP A 99 -7.79 1.10 22.78
N ASN A 100 -8.23 -0.15 22.66
CA ASN A 100 -8.20 -1.12 23.75
C ASN A 100 -7.79 -2.50 23.24
N LEU A 101 -7.25 -3.31 24.15
CA LEU A 101 -7.08 -4.75 23.98
C LEU A 101 -8.08 -5.50 24.83
N PHE A 102 -8.72 -6.49 24.24
CA PHE A 102 -9.52 -7.47 24.97
C PHE A 102 -8.64 -8.69 25.30
N VAL A 103 -8.32 -8.86 26.56
CA VAL A 103 -7.45 -9.92 27.08
C VAL A 103 -8.09 -10.49 28.33
N ASP A 104 -8.19 -11.81 28.41
CA ASP A 104 -8.73 -12.54 29.59
C ASP A 104 -10.13 -12.06 30.05
N GLY A 105 -10.97 -11.63 29.10
CA GLY A 105 -12.33 -11.15 29.39
C GLY A 105 -12.43 -9.67 29.76
N GLU A 106 -11.32 -8.93 29.80
CA GLU A 106 -11.27 -7.52 30.16
C GLU A 106 -10.76 -6.63 29.03
N LEU A 107 -11.26 -5.39 28.97
CA LEU A 107 -10.73 -4.35 28.09
C LEU A 107 -9.62 -3.58 28.82
N LYS A 108 -8.42 -3.54 28.23
CA LYS A 108 -7.27 -2.78 28.73
C LYS A 108 -6.90 -1.70 27.71
N ALA A 109 -6.65 -0.48 28.18
CA ALA A 109 -6.20 0.59 27.29
C ALA A 109 -4.91 0.19 26.58
N TYR A 110 -4.83 0.51 25.29
CA TYR A 110 -3.70 0.20 24.41
C TYR A 110 -3.09 1.49 23.86
N GLU A 111 -1.79 1.65 24.03
CA GLU A 111 -1.03 2.83 23.58
C GLU A 111 -0.06 2.52 22.44
N GLY A 112 -0.22 1.37 21.76
CA GLY A 112 0.66 0.94 20.67
C GLY A 112 0.21 1.38 19.29
N ASP A 113 1.01 1.07 18.28
CA ASP A 113 0.63 1.22 16.88
C ASP A 113 -0.16 0.01 16.40
N PHE A 114 -1.44 0.22 16.16
CA PHE A 114 -2.35 -0.83 15.66
C PHE A 114 -1.84 -1.47 14.36
N ASN A 115 -1.33 -0.69 13.42
CA ASN A 115 -0.93 -1.21 12.10
C ASN A 115 0.26 -2.17 12.17
N THR A 116 1.16 -1.97 13.12
CA THR A 116 2.36 -2.81 13.29
C THR A 116 2.12 -4.04 14.16
N THR A 117 1.18 -3.98 15.10
CA THR A 117 0.98 -5.02 16.13
C THR A 117 -0.22 -5.92 15.88
N TYR A 118 -1.18 -5.52 15.03
CA TYR A 118 -2.42 -6.27 14.80
C TYR A 118 -2.19 -7.76 14.48
N GLY A 119 -1.27 -8.07 13.56
CA GLY A 119 -0.98 -9.46 13.19
C GLY A 119 -0.35 -10.29 14.32
N SER A 120 0.39 -9.67 15.26
CA SER A 120 0.95 -10.34 16.43
C SER A 120 -0.08 -10.51 17.53
N LEU A 121 -0.96 -9.55 17.72
CA LEU A 121 -2.04 -9.59 18.72
C LEU A 121 -3.01 -10.75 18.45
N ILE A 122 -3.43 -10.95 17.21
CA ILE A 122 -4.26 -12.10 16.83
C ILE A 122 -3.56 -13.44 17.11
N LYS A 123 -2.25 -13.54 16.90
CA LYS A 123 -1.49 -14.76 17.16
C LYS A 123 -1.42 -15.12 18.64
N ASN A 124 -1.43 -14.12 19.49
CA ASN A 124 -1.38 -14.29 20.95
C ASN A 124 -2.77 -14.51 21.59
N GLY A 125 -3.84 -14.55 20.80
CA GLY A 125 -5.20 -14.67 21.32
C GLY A 125 -5.77 -13.38 21.90
N GLU A 126 -5.06 -12.26 21.75
CA GLU A 126 -5.52 -10.93 22.12
C GLU A 126 -6.36 -10.35 20.99
N LEU A 127 -7.43 -9.63 21.33
CA LEU A 127 -8.28 -8.97 20.35
C LEU A 127 -8.19 -7.46 20.51
N HIS A 128 -7.82 -6.77 19.44
CA HIS A 128 -7.88 -5.31 19.40
C HIS A 128 -9.34 -4.86 19.24
N VAL A 129 -9.80 -3.98 20.13
CA VAL A 129 -11.18 -3.44 20.14
C VAL A 129 -11.13 -1.95 20.41
N PHE A 130 -11.78 -1.16 19.56
CA PHE A 130 -11.91 0.27 19.80
C PHE A 130 -13.25 0.54 20.50
N THR A 131 -13.22 1.28 21.60
CA THR A 131 -14.42 1.85 22.19
C THR A 131 -14.63 3.24 21.62
N ALA A 132 -15.82 3.54 21.15
CA ALA A 132 -16.06 4.76 20.39
C ALA A 132 -17.47 5.30 20.59
N THR A 133 -17.66 6.54 20.12
CA THR A 133 -18.98 7.17 19.98
C THR A 133 -19.25 7.36 18.48
N THR A 134 -20.42 6.93 18.03
CA THR A 134 -20.84 7.08 16.61
C THR A 134 -21.17 8.53 16.28
N ALA A 135 -21.38 8.82 14.97
CA ALA A 135 -21.84 10.11 14.51
C ALA A 135 -23.25 10.50 15.06
N GLN A 136 -24.01 9.54 15.59
CA GLN A 136 -25.32 9.73 16.25
C GLN A 136 -25.22 9.81 17.78
N ASP A 137 -24.00 9.96 18.34
CA ASP A 137 -23.71 9.97 19.78
C ASP A 137 -24.07 8.68 20.53
N GLU A 138 -24.11 7.54 19.81
CA GLU A 138 -24.29 6.22 20.41
C GLU A 138 -22.94 5.60 20.77
N LYS A 139 -22.86 4.91 21.90
CA LYS A 139 -21.68 4.12 22.25
C LYS A 139 -21.56 2.89 21.36
N ALA A 140 -20.36 2.64 20.89
CA ALA A 140 -20.05 1.55 19.99
C ALA A 140 -18.73 0.87 20.33
N TYR A 141 -18.61 -0.39 19.93
CA TYR A 141 -17.35 -1.10 19.86
C TYR A 141 -17.00 -1.31 18.38
N VAL A 142 -15.76 -1.03 17.99
CA VAL A 142 -15.28 -1.31 16.66
C VAL A 142 -14.30 -2.46 16.72
N ILE A 143 -14.58 -3.49 15.94
CA ILE A 143 -13.80 -4.72 15.88
C ILE A 143 -13.13 -4.76 14.52
N PRO A 144 -11.77 -4.77 14.46
CA PRO A 144 -11.05 -4.96 13.21
C PRO A 144 -11.19 -6.41 12.77
N VAL A 145 -11.39 -6.60 11.47
CA VAL A 145 -11.48 -7.91 10.85
C VAL A 145 -10.48 -8.02 9.71
N VAL A 146 -9.85 -9.17 9.60
CA VAL A 146 -8.93 -9.48 8.51
C VAL A 146 -9.28 -10.82 7.91
N GLY A 147 -9.06 -10.93 6.62
CA GLY A 147 -9.30 -12.17 5.88
C GLY A 147 -8.42 -12.24 4.65
N ARG A 148 -8.58 -13.30 3.90
CA ARG A 148 -7.92 -13.48 2.62
C ARG A 148 -8.95 -13.67 1.53
N GLY A 149 -8.88 -12.81 0.52
CA GLY A 149 -9.65 -12.94 -0.70
C GLY A 149 -9.01 -13.90 -1.70
N LEU A 150 -9.47 -13.84 -2.95
CA LEU A 150 -8.93 -14.67 -4.02
C LEU A 150 -7.54 -14.19 -4.47
N TRP A 151 -7.34 -12.87 -4.53
CA TRP A 151 -6.13 -12.24 -5.07
C TRP A 151 -5.27 -11.49 -4.04
N GLY A 152 -5.80 -11.20 -2.86
CA GLY A 152 -5.09 -10.44 -1.85
C GLY A 152 -5.71 -10.48 -0.47
N GLY A 153 -5.18 -9.64 0.43
CA GLY A 153 -5.72 -9.43 1.77
C GLY A 153 -7.06 -8.69 1.72
N LEU A 154 -7.91 -9.02 2.65
CA LEU A 154 -9.14 -8.29 2.96
C LEU A 154 -9.05 -7.81 4.40
N TRP A 155 -9.48 -6.59 4.66
CA TRP A 155 -9.59 -6.09 6.03
C TRP A 155 -10.77 -5.14 6.15
N GLY A 156 -11.15 -4.89 7.35
CA GLY A 156 -12.24 -3.96 7.62
C GLY A 156 -12.46 -3.75 9.10
N TYR A 157 -13.50 -3.00 9.38
CA TYR A 157 -13.93 -2.63 10.71
C TYR A 157 -15.43 -2.82 10.80
N ILE A 158 -15.90 -3.45 11.88
CA ILE A 158 -17.31 -3.64 12.17
C ILE A 158 -17.62 -2.89 13.45
N ALA A 159 -18.47 -1.88 13.36
CA ALA A 159 -19.00 -1.16 14.51
C ALA A 159 -20.27 -1.87 15.02
N VAL A 160 -20.28 -2.20 16.29
CA VAL A 160 -21.41 -2.85 16.99
C VAL A 160 -21.90 -1.97 18.13
N ASN A 161 -23.18 -2.06 18.47
CA ASN A 161 -23.77 -1.29 19.55
C ASN A 161 -23.24 -1.71 20.94
N GLU A 162 -23.60 -0.95 21.97
CA GLU A 162 -23.19 -1.19 23.37
C GLU A 162 -23.58 -2.59 23.87
N THR A 163 -24.74 -3.11 23.47
CA THR A 163 -25.24 -4.45 23.82
C THR A 163 -24.58 -5.57 23.01
N LYS A 164 -23.82 -5.25 21.97
CA LYS A 164 -23.09 -6.17 21.10
C LYS A 164 -23.98 -7.16 20.34
N ASP A 165 -25.20 -6.77 20.07
CA ASP A 165 -26.20 -7.60 19.39
C ASP A 165 -26.57 -7.08 17.98
N LYS A 166 -26.13 -5.86 17.62
CA LYS A 166 -26.50 -5.21 16.37
C LYS A 166 -25.32 -4.49 15.73
N VAL A 167 -25.21 -4.61 14.40
CA VAL A 167 -24.23 -3.87 13.60
C VAL A 167 -24.72 -2.44 13.38
N LEU A 168 -23.89 -1.45 13.74
CA LEU A 168 -24.15 -0.03 13.51
C LEU A 168 -23.59 0.45 12.18
N GLY A 169 -22.45 -0.09 11.77
CA GLY A 169 -21.83 0.21 10.51
C GLY A 169 -20.63 -0.67 10.21
N THR A 170 -20.18 -0.63 8.99
CA THR A 170 -19.02 -1.41 8.53
C THR A 170 -18.16 -0.61 7.59
N TYR A 171 -16.88 -0.94 7.54
CA TYR A 171 -15.96 -0.54 6.51
C TYR A 171 -15.15 -1.76 6.07
N PHE A 172 -15.16 -2.06 4.78
CA PHE A 172 -14.36 -3.15 4.20
C PHE A 172 -13.47 -2.62 3.09
N TYR A 173 -12.29 -3.19 3.01
CA TYR A 173 -11.32 -2.88 1.97
C TYR A 173 -10.59 -4.14 1.50
N HIS A 174 -9.98 -4.06 0.32
CA HIS A 174 -9.25 -5.15 -0.31
C HIS A 174 -7.92 -4.65 -0.88
N GLU A 175 -6.94 -5.53 -0.97
CA GLU A 175 -5.62 -5.23 -1.53
C GLU A 175 -5.62 -5.24 -3.07
N SER A 176 -6.12 -6.32 -3.66
CA SER A 176 -5.97 -6.59 -5.10
C SER A 176 -7.11 -7.38 -5.74
N GLU A 177 -8.32 -7.31 -5.17
CA GLU A 177 -9.46 -7.99 -5.74
C GLU A 177 -9.89 -7.36 -7.08
N THR A 178 -10.51 -8.18 -7.95
CA THR A 178 -10.90 -7.79 -9.30
C THR A 178 -12.02 -6.74 -9.27
N ALA A 179 -11.81 -5.62 -9.99
CA ALA A 179 -12.82 -4.58 -10.16
C ALA A 179 -14.13 -5.14 -10.75
N GLY A 180 -15.25 -4.71 -10.19
CA GLY A 180 -16.59 -5.19 -10.58
C GLY A 180 -16.96 -6.58 -10.04
N LEU A 181 -16.03 -7.28 -9.38
CA LEU A 181 -16.26 -8.57 -8.72
C LEU A 181 -15.95 -8.45 -7.22
N GLY A 182 -14.84 -9.04 -6.75
CA GLY A 182 -14.46 -9.03 -5.33
C GLY A 182 -14.18 -7.63 -4.77
N ALA A 183 -13.69 -6.70 -5.61
CA ALA A 183 -13.44 -5.31 -5.20
C ALA A 183 -14.71 -4.54 -4.77
N ARG A 184 -15.89 -5.03 -5.13
CA ARG A 184 -17.18 -4.44 -4.74
C ARG A 184 -17.46 -4.49 -3.24
N ILE A 185 -16.71 -5.27 -2.48
CA ILE A 185 -16.76 -5.27 -1.01
C ILE A 185 -16.48 -3.88 -0.42
N GLY A 186 -15.64 -3.06 -1.11
CA GLY A 186 -15.35 -1.68 -0.72
C GLY A 186 -16.42 -0.65 -1.08
N GLU A 187 -17.45 -1.03 -1.84
CA GLU A 187 -18.51 -0.11 -2.26
C GLU A 187 -19.54 0.12 -1.13
N LYS A 188 -19.99 1.37 -1.00
CA LYS A 188 -20.93 1.76 0.07
C LYS A 188 -22.21 0.92 0.08
N TRP A 189 -22.81 0.64 -1.08
CA TRP A 189 -24.03 -0.14 -1.18
C TRP A 189 -23.88 -1.56 -0.59
N PHE A 190 -22.68 -2.15 -0.67
CA PHE A 190 -22.39 -3.46 -0.07
C PHE A 190 -22.29 -3.35 1.45
N GLN A 191 -21.53 -2.36 1.92
CA GLN A 191 -21.31 -2.11 3.34
C GLN A 191 -22.61 -1.74 4.06
N ASP A 192 -23.46 -0.94 3.45
CA ASP A 192 -24.75 -0.53 3.99
C ASP A 192 -25.71 -1.69 4.26
N GLN A 193 -25.53 -2.85 3.60
CA GLN A 193 -26.37 -4.04 3.83
C GLN A 193 -26.20 -4.66 5.22
N PHE A 194 -25.12 -4.37 5.90
CA PHE A 194 -24.84 -4.87 7.25
C PHE A 194 -25.47 -3.99 8.34
N ILE A 195 -25.79 -2.75 8.05
CA ILE A 195 -26.32 -1.80 9.03
C ILE A 195 -27.65 -2.30 9.57
N GLY A 196 -27.76 -2.36 10.88
CA GLY A 196 -28.96 -2.79 11.58
C GLY A 196 -29.16 -4.30 11.65
N LYS A 197 -28.26 -5.10 11.06
CA LYS A 197 -28.34 -6.56 11.16
C LYS A 197 -28.04 -7.04 12.58
N PRO A 198 -28.80 -8.03 13.08
CA PRO A 198 -28.46 -8.69 14.34
C PRO A 198 -27.19 -9.53 14.15
N ILE A 199 -26.38 -9.62 15.20
CA ILE A 199 -25.16 -10.44 15.23
C ILE A 199 -25.49 -11.90 15.53
N PHE A 200 -26.52 -12.11 16.37
CA PHE A 200 -26.99 -13.44 16.76
C PHE A 200 -28.30 -13.76 16.02
N GLY A 201 -28.48 -15.01 15.65
CA GLY A 201 -29.76 -15.51 15.16
C GLY A 201 -30.85 -15.51 16.24
N GLU A 202 -32.10 -15.80 15.85
CA GLU A 202 -33.23 -15.89 16.79
C GLU A 202 -33.00 -16.96 17.88
N ASP A 203 -32.14 -17.93 17.63
CA ASP A 203 -31.74 -19.01 18.55
C ASP A 203 -30.55 -18.64 19.46
N GLY A 204 -30.03 -17.42 19.39
CA GLY A 204 -28.90 -16.94 20.17
C GLY A 204 -27.52 -17.51 19.76
N ASN A 205 -27.43 -18.14 18.59
CA ASN A 205 -26.23 -18.71 17.98
C ASN A 205 -25.81 -17.94 16.73
#